data_67f9b81a2812ec0365d0d965bfd1fc9d
#
_entry.id   67f9b81a2812ec0365d0d965bfd1fc9d
#
_cell.length_a   1.000
_cell.length_b   1.000
_cell.length_c   1.000
_cell.angle_alpha   90.00
_cell.angle_beta   90.00
_cell.angle_gamma   90.00
#
_symmetry.space_group_name_H-M   'P 1'
#
loop_
_entity.id
_entity.type
_entity.pdbx_description
1 polymer ?
#
loop_
_entity_poly.entity_id
_entity_poly.type
_entity_poly.pdbx_seq_one_letter_code
_entity_poly.pdbx_strand_id
1 'polypeptide(L)'
;KDNTILYGLKGITKITDPVINSIRENRPFKSLNDFLSKRETKIRSKDKVINLIKSGAFDNIEHKTTEEVLKEFVLSTCDQKKRVNMQNANRLINYNLLPQQYSRAREAYKLTKELRKHRDPSKLWYICDDEFNIPEDKFELWSQIIHDSGRVGQSIDINGIEHRVRNSSQWDKYYKKELDELTNYIKTHQDELLIKLNKKLFEEEWNKYCGGNELDWELDSLNLYFSAHPLSKVIPQLPVHI
;
A
#
# COMPACT_ATOMS: atom_id res chain seq x y z
N LYS A 1 7.65 -31.61 37.74
CA LYS A 1 7.69 -30.12 37.54
C LYS A 1 8.50 -29.90 36.29
N ASP A 2 7.82 -29.50 35.23
CA ASP A 2 8.47 -29.17 33.95
C ASP A 2 9.33 -27.92 34.14
N ASN A 3 10.62 -28.00 33.82
CA ASN A 3 11.55 -26.89 33.87
C ASN A 3 11.31 -25.92 32.69
N THR A 4 10.08 -25.43 32.56
CA THR A 4 9.68 -24.52 31.46
C THR A 4 9.82 -23.09 31.93
N ILE A 5 10.64 -22.31 31.25
CA ILE A 5 10.73 -20.86 31.48
C ILE A 5 9.62 -20.18 30.66
N LEU A 6 8.72 -19.50 31.35
CA LEU A 6 7.66 -18.74 30.69
C LEU A 6 8.16 -17.33 30.35
N TYR A 7 8.06 -16.94 29.08
CA TYR A 7 8.39 -15.58 28.65
C TYR A 7 7.21 -14.63 29.00
N GLY A 8 7.52 -13.56 29.73
CA GLY A 8 6.50 -12.64 30.20
C GLY A 8 6.04 -11.65 29.11
N LEU A 9 4.75 -11.32 29.07
CA LEU A 9 4.19 -10.35 28.12
C LEU A 9 4.93 -9.00 28.09
N LYS A 10 5.57 -8.61 29.20
CA LYS A 10 6.35 -7.36 29.29
C LYS A 10 7.62 -7.36 28.44
N GLY A 11 8.13 -8.52 28.08
CA GLY A 11 9.25 -8.69 27.19
C GLY A 11 8.90 -8.49 25.71
N ILE A 12 7.62 -8.55 25.35
CA ILE A 12 7.19 -8.40 23.95
C ILE A 12 7.26 -6.92 23.54
N THR A 13 7.89 -6.67 22.42
CA THR A 13 8.06 -5.33 21.84
C THR A 13 6.72 -4.60 21.68
N LYS A 14 6.66 -3.33 22.09
CA LYS A 14 5.45 -2.46 22.07
C LYS A 14 4.32 -2.90 23.02
N ILE A 15 4.50 -3.93 23.82
CA ILE A 15 3.52 -4.34 24.84
C ILE A 15 3.85 -3.67 26.17
N THR A 16 2.99 -2.73 26.55
CA THR A 16 3.16 -1.87 27.74
C THR A 16 2.27 -2.34 28.90
N ASP A 17 2.56 -1.90 30.13
CA ASP A 17 1.78 -2.27 31.32
C ASP A 17 0.26 -2.05 31.16
N PRO A 18 -0.25 -0.96 30.55
CA PRO A 18 -1.69 -0.81 30.27
C PRO A 18 -2.26 -1.92 29.35
N VAL A 19 -1.47 -2.41 28.39
CA VAL A 19 -1.87 -3.51 27.50
C VAL A 19 -1.93 -4.81 28.29
N ILE A 20 -0.91 -5.07 29.14
CA ILE A 20 -0.82 -6.26 29.98
C ILE A 20 -2.01 -6.33 30.95
N ASN A 21 -2.34 -5.21 31.60
CA ASN A 21 -3.45 -5.14 32.52
C ASN A 21 -4.78 -5.46 31.82
N SER A 22 -5.01 -4.86 30.67
CA SER A 22 -6.22 -5.14 29.87
C SER A 22 -6.29 -6.61 29.40
N ILE A 23 -5.16 -7.23 29.05
CA ILE A 23 -5.11 -8.66 28.75
C ILE A 23 -5.47 -9.49 29.98
N ARG A 24 -4.96 -9.14 31.16
CA ARG A 24 -5.24 -9.85 32.42
C ARG A 24 -6.72 -9.79 32.82
N GLU A 25 -7.34 -8.63 32.65
CA GLU A 25 -8.74 -8.38 33.05
C GLU A 25 -9.74 -9.11 32.13
N ASN A 26 -9.37 -9.30 30.84
CA ASN A 26 -10.29 -9.82 29.83
C ASN A 26 -10.07 -11.31 29.48
N ARG A 27 -9.04 -11.97 30.01
CA ARG A 27 -8.81 -13.40 29.79
C ARG A 27 -9.81 -14.29 30.58
N PRO A 28 -10.08 -15.53 30.15
CA PRO A 28 -9.41 -16.24 29.05
C PRO A 28 -9.95 -15.81 27.66
N PHE A 29 -9.09 -15.95 26.65
CA PHE A 29 -9.45 -15.75 25.24
C PHE A 29 -9.58 -17.11 24.56
N LYS A 30 -10.61 -17.23 23.72
CA LYS A 30 -10.92 -18.47 22.97
C LYS A 30 -10.35 -18.46 21.56
N SER A 31 -10.04 -17.29 21.03
CA SER A 31 -9.50 -17.07 19.68
C SER A 31 -8.91 -15.68 19.57
N LEU A 32 -8.17 -15.40 18.48
CA LEU A 32 -7.74 -14.05 18.10
C LEU A 32 -8.94 -13.11 17.93
N ASN A 33 -10.02 -13.59 17.32
CA ASN A 33 -11.25 -12.80 17.17
C ASN A 33 -11.89 -12.46 18.51
N ASP A 34 -11.92 -13.39 19.46
CA ASP A 34 -12.40 -13.13 20.82
C ASP A 34 -11.53 -12.07 21.52
N PHE A 35 -10.21 -12.18 21.40
CA PHE A 35 -9.27 -11.17 21.87
C PHE A 35 -9.53 -9.79 21.22
N LEU A 36 -9.70 -9.76 19.90
CA LEU A 36 -9.96 -8.51 19.18
C LEU A 36 -11.28 -7.85 19.56
N SER A 37 -12.31 -8.64 19.90
CA SER A 37 -13.62 -8.13 20.32
C SER A 37 -13.61 -7.55 21.73
N LYS A 38 -12.86 -8.16 22.65
CA LYS A 38 -12.75 -7.77 24.07
C LYS A 38 -11.71 -6.67 24.32
N ARG A 39 -10.84 -6.39 23.34
CA ARG A 39 -9.76 -5.43 23.52
C ARG A 39 -10.27 -4.01 23.71
N GLU A 40 -9.73 -3.33 24.68
CA GLU A 40 -9.93 -1.90 24.88
C GLU A 40 -9.28 -1.08 23.75
N THR A 41 -9.69 0.19 23.65
CA THR A 41 -9.18 1.14 22.65
C THR A 41 -7.65 1.25 22.66
N LYS A 42 -7.02 1.07 23.80
CA LYS A 42 -5.55 1.13 23.99
C LYS A 42 -4.78 -0.01 23.31
N ILE A 43 -5.43 -1.16 23.03
CA ILE A 43 -4.83 -2.32 22.36
C ILE A 43 -5.14 -2.35 20.85
N ARG A 44 -5.91 -1.41 20.34
CA ARG A 44 -6.40 -1.42 18.94
C ARG A 44 -5.29 -1.15 17.91
N SER A 45 -4.10 -0.76 18.34
CA SER A 45 -2.98 -0.56 17.42
C SER A 45 -2.61 -1.89 16.74
N LYS A 46 -2.61 -1.88 15.40
CA LYS A 46 -2.25 -3.02 14.57
C LYS A 46 -0.87 -3.58 14.94
N ASP A 47 0.10 -2.71 15.18
CA ASP A 47 1.46 -3.07 15.58
C ASP A 47 1.53 -3.94 16.85
N LYS A 48 0.70 -3.61 17.86
CA LYS A 48 0.68 -4.38 19.11
C LYS A 48 0.15 -5.78 18.90
N VAL A 49 -0.94 -5.90 18.14
CA VAL A 49 -1.52 -7.21 17.81
C VAL A 49 -0.53 -8.04 16.99
N ILE A 50 0.13 -7.45 16.01
CA ILE A 50 1.14 -8.13 15.20
C ILE A 50 2.30 -8.63 16.06
N ASN A 51 2.82 -7.83 16.99
CA ASN A 51 3.89 -8.29 17.89
C ASN A 51 3.44 -9.42 18.84
N LEU A 52 2.19 -9.40 19.31
CA LEU A 52 1.62 -10.52 20.06
C LEU A 52 1.53 -11.79 19.20
N ILE A 53 1.11 -11.67 17.93
CA ILE A 53 1.06 -12.83 17.04
C ILE A 53 2.48 -13.33 16.73
N LYS A 54 3.40 -12.44 16.36
CA LYS A 54 4.80 -12.76 16.07
C LYS A 54 5.51 -13.48 17.22
N SER A 55 5.11 -13.20 18.46
CA SER A 55 5.64 -13.87 19.65
C SER A 55 5.03 -15.26 19.92
N GLY A 56 4.19 -15.77 19.03
CA GLY A 56 3.52 -17.08 19.20
C GLY A 56 2.38 -17.09 20.23
N ALA A 57 1.95 -15.92 20.74
CA ALA A 57 0.95 -15.85 21.80
C ALA A 57 -0.42 -16.46 21.45
N PHE A 58 -0.72 -16.66 20.17
CA PHE A 58 -1.98 -17.19 19.68
C PHE A 58 -1.90 -18.62 19.10
N ASP A 59 -0.70 -19.16 18.89
CA ASP A 59 -0.51 -20.43 18.19
C ASP A 59 -1.29 -21.58 18.83
N ASN A 60 -1.22 -21.69 20.15
CA ASN A 60 -1.96 -22.72 20.90
C ASN A 60 -3.47 -22.49 20.92
N ILE A 61 -3.93 -21.25 20.85
CA ILE A 61 -5.35 -20.89 20.89
C ILE A 61 -6.01 -21.11 19.53
N GLU A 62 -5.29 -20.75 18.46
CA GLU A 62 -5.78 -20.88 17.08
C GLU A 62 -5.49 -22.27 16.49
N HIS A 63 -4.60 -23.05 17.08
CA HIS A 63 -4.09 -24.32 16.53
C HIS A 63 -3.53 -24.17 15.12
N LYS A 64 -2.85 -23.04 14.86
CA LYS A 64 -2.25 -22.63 13.60
C LYS A 64 -0.83 -22.17 13.83
N THR A 65 -0.05 -22.12 12.76
CA THR A 65 1.28 -21.51 12.80
C THR A 65 1.19 -19.99 12.93
N THR A 66 2.21 -19.38 13.50
CA THR A 66 2.34 -17.92 13.59
C THR A 66 2.12 -17.25 12.23
N GLU A 67 2.64 -17.82 11.15
CA GLU A 67 2.49 -17.30 9.78
C GLU A 67 1.01 -17.31 9.34
N GLU A 68 0.28 -18.39 9.58
CA GLU A 68 -1.12 -18.50 9.22
C GLU A 68 -1.97 -17.46 9.97
N VAL A 69 -1.73 -17.31 11.28
CA VAL A 69 -2.43 -16.32 12.11
C VAL A 69 -2.12 -14.90 11.64
N LEU A 70 -0.85 -14.59 11.32
CA LEU A 70 -0.44 -13.30 10.75
C LEU A 70 -1.12 -13.03 9.41
N LYS A 71 -1.16 -14.01 8.50
CA LYS A 71 -1.82 -13.87 7.18
C LYS A 71 -3.30 -13.55 7.33
N GLU A 72 -4.00 -14.27 8.17
CA GLU A 72 -5.43 -14.03 8.44
C GLU A 72 -5.67 -12.65 9.06
N PHE A 73 -4.85 -12.26 10.03
CA PHE A 73 -4.97 -10.95 10.66
C PHE A 73 -4.68 -9.81 9.70
N VAL A 74 -3.59 -9.87 8.94
CA VAL A 74 -3.23 -8.84 7.94
C VAL A 74 -4.31 -8.75 6.87
N LEU A 75 -4.81 -9.89 6.38
CA LEU A 75 -5.89 -9.93 5.40
C LEU A 75 -7.17 -9.27 5.92
N SER A 76 -7.54 -9.53 7.18
CA SER A 76 -8.74 -8.97 7.82
C SER A 76 -8.63 -7.45 8.08
N THR A 77 -7.41 -6.93 8.21
CA THR A 77 -7.14 -5.52 8.53
C THR A 77 -6.62 -4.70 7.34
N CYS A 78 -6.34 -5.35 6.21
CA CYS A 78 -5.94 -4.70 4.97
C CYS A 78 -7.10 -3.91 4.37
N ASP A 79 -6.80 -2.73 3.78
CA ASP A 79 -7.80 -1.88 3.10
C ASP A 79 -8.21 -2.46 1.74
N GLN A 80 -8.83 -3.65 1.77
CA GLN A 80 -9.30 -4.30 0.56
C GLN A 80 -10.40 -3.50 -0.13
N LYS A 81 -10.36 -3.49 -1.46
CA LYS A 81 -11.38 -2.84 -2.27
C LYS A 81 -12.50 -3.82 -2.62
N LYS A 82 -13.73 -3.30 -2.68
CA LYS A 82 -14.92 -4.07 -3.05
C LYS A 82 -15.20 -4.00 -4.55
N ARG A 83 -14.63 -3.01 -5.24
CA ARG A 83 -14.79 -2.80 -6.68
C ARG A 83 -13.65 -1.98 -7.25
N VAL A 84 -13.44 -2.13 -8.55
CA VAL A 84 -12.52 -1.31 -9.34
C VAL A 84 -13.33 -0.50 -10.36
N ASN A 85 -13.02 0.79 -10.49
CA ASN A 85 -13.61 1.70 -11.45
C ASN A 85 -12.64 2.85 -11.77
N MET A 86 -13.01 3.74 -12.69
CA MET A 86 -12.16 4.88 -13.06
C MET A 86 -11.87 5.84 -11.89
N GLN A 87 -12.71 5.92 -10.86
CA GLN A 87 -12.46 6.80 -9.70
C GLN A 87 -11.25 6.35 -8.88
N ASN A 88 -10.96 5.05 -8.88
CA ASN A 88 -9.78 4.49 -8.19
C ASN A 88 -8.70 3.96 -9.16
N ALA A 89 -8.75 4.36 -10.44
CA ALA A 89 -7.78 3.97 -11.46
C ALA A 89 -6.33 4.35 -11.11
N ASN A 90 -6.11 5.40 -10.30
CA ASN A 90 -4.79 5.77 -9.81
C ASN A 90 -4.05 4.60 -9.16
N ARG A 91 -4.75 3.76 -8.39
CA ARG A 91 -4.14 2.60 -7.75
C ARG A 91 -3.71 1.54 -8.76
N LEU A 92 -4.55 1.30 -9.79
CA LEU A 92 -4.19 0.39 -10.89
C LEU A 92 -2.97 0.87 -11.65
N ILE A 93 -2.87 2.18 -11.87
CA ILE A 93 -1.74 2.82 -12.51
C ILE A 93 -0.48 2.71 -11.64
N ASN A 94 -0.57 3.05 -10.35
CA ASN A 94 0.57 3.04 -9.44
C ASN A 94 1.14 1.62 -9.24
N TYR A 95 0.27 0.61 -9.20
CA TYR A 95 0.70 -0.80 -9.11
C TYR A 95 1.03 -1.43 -10.46
N ASN A 96 0.99 -0.66 -11.56
CA ASN A 96 1.24 -1.14 -12.92
C ASN A 96 0.39 -2.36 -13.32
N LEU A 97 -0.89 -2.36 -12.91
CA LEU A 97 -1.83 -3.46 -13.16
C LEU A 97 -2.54 -3.37 -14.51
N LEU A 98 -2.39 -2.25 -15.22
CA LEU A 98 -3.00 -2.04 -16.54
C LEU A 98 -2.05 -2.50 -17.64
N PRO A 99 -2.56 -3.10 -18.74
CA PRO A 99 -1.74 -3.49 -19.89
C PRO A 99 -0.97 -2.30 -20.49
N GLN A 100 0.18 -2.59 -21.08
CA GLN A 100 1.07 -1.56 -21.61
C GLN A 100 0.46 -0.77 -22.78
N GLN A 101 -0.45 -1.35 -23.53
CA GLN A 101 -1.21 -0.67 -24.58
C GLN A 101 -1.98 0.56 -24.10
N TYR A 102 -2.32 0.62 -22.80
CA TYR A 102 -2.97 1.77 -22.19
C TYR A 102 -1.99 2.77 -21.55
N SER A 103 -0.69 2.70 -21.88
CA SER A 103 0.32 3.62 -21.33
C SER A 103 -0.02 5.08 -21.64
N ARG A 104 -0.44 5.37 -22.87
CA ARG A 104 -0.86 6.72 -23.30
C ARG A 104 -2.07 7.22 -22.53
N ALA A 105 -3.11 6.41 -22.35
CA ALA A 105 -4.29 6.76 -21.55
C ALA A 105 -3.92 7.00 -20.07
N ARG A 106 -2.98 6.21 -19.52
CA ARG A 106 -2.46 6.43 -18.16
C ARG A 106 -1.77 7.77 -18.00
N GLU A 107 -0.90 8.13 -18.95
CA GLU A 107 -0.18 9.41 -18.91
C GLU A 107 -1.14 10.58 -19.15
N ALA A 108 -2.08 10.47 -20.09
CA ALA A 108 -3.12 11.47 -20.29
C ALA A 108 -3.97 11.68 -19.02
N TYR A 109 -4.27 10.61 -18.28
CA TYR A 109 -4.98 10.69 -17.00
C TYR A 109 -4.20 11.47 -15.95
N LYS A 110 -2.91 11.15 -15.77
CA LYS A 110 -2.04 11.83 -14.81
C LYS A 110 -1.89 13.31 -15.18
N LEU A 111 -1.60 13.57 -16.45
CA LEU A 111 -1.40 14.91 -16.97
C LEU A 111 -2.66 15.79 -16.83
N THR A 112 -3.83 15.27 -17.20
CA THR A 112 -5.08 16.02 -17.06
C THR A 112 -5.34 16.39 -15.59
N LYS A 113 -4.94 15.52 -14.67
CA LYS A 113 -5.06 15.79 -13.23
C LYS A 113 -4.17 16.95 -12.80
N GLU A 114 -2.96 17.06 -13.34
CA GLU A 114 -2.09 18.21 -13.12
C GLU A 114 -2.63 19.48 -13.79
N LEU A 115 -2.97 19.42 -15.09
CA LEU A 115 -3.51 20.56 -15.83
C LEU A 115 -4.73 21.21 -15.16
N ARG A 116 -5.59 20.39 -14.55
CA ARG A 116 -6.77 20.89 -13.84
C ARG A 116 -6.44 21.71 -12.60
N LYS A 117 -5.25 21.60 -12.05
CA LYS A 117 -4.78 22.45 -10.95
C LYS A 117 -4.36 23.82 -11.47
N HIS A 118 -3.89 23.91 -12.72
CA HIS A 118 -3.35 25.09 -13.36
C HIS A 118 -4.31 25.62 -14.45
N ARG A 119 -5.53 25.87 -14.05
CA ARG A 119 -6.57 26.43 -14.90
C ARG A 119 -6.58 27.95 -14.74
N ASP A 120 -6.68 28.68 -15.87
CA ASP A 120 -6.87 30.14 -15.82
C ASP A 120 -8.20 30.51 -15.12
N PRO A 121 -8.33 31.74 -14.61
CA PRO A 121 -9.55 32.18 -13.89
C PRO A 121 -10.84 32.08 -14.71
N SER A 122 -10.76 32.22 -16.05
CA SER A 122 -11.91 32.08 -16.96
C SER A 122 -12.33 30.60 -17.16
N LYS A 123 -11.47 29.64 -16.79
CA LYS A 123 -11.61 28.19 -17.00
C LYS A 123 -11.65 27.76 -18.46
N LEU A 124 -11.28 28.63 -19.38
CA LEU A 124 -11.23 28.34 -20.82
C LEU A 124 -9.91 27.66 -21.21
N TRP A 125 -8.85 27.86 -20.43
CA TRP A 125 -7.51 27.43 -20.73
C TRP A 125 -6.86 26.62 -19.62
N TYR A 126 -6.05 25.63 -19.98
CA TYR A 126 -5.06 25.02 -19.12
C TYR A 126 -3.71 25.68 -19.37
N ILE A 127 -3.07 26.17 -18.32
CA ILE A 127 -1.77 26.81 -18.40
C ILE A 127 -0.69 25.72 -18.44
N CYS A 128 0.22 25.81 -19.38
CA CYS A 128 1.11 24.74 -19.78
C CYS A 128 2.58 25.16 -19.87
N ASP A 129 3.02 26.10 -19.08
CA ASP A 129 4.40 26.60 -19.13
C ASP A 129 5.26 26.15 -17.95
N ASP A 130 6.56 26.47 -18.05
CA ASP A 130 7.60 26.00 -17.14
C ASP A 130 7.50 26.64 -15.74
N GLU A 131 6.73 27.72 -15.56
CA GLU A 131 6.54 28.38 -14.27
C GLU A 131 5.78 27.51 -13.27
N PHE A 132 5.03 26.52 -13.74
CA PHE A 132 4.25 25.62 -12.89
C PHE A 132 4.98 24.33 -12.49
N ASN A 133 6.33 24.29 -12.64
CA ASN A 133 7.16 23.17 -12.18
C ASN A 133 6.69 21.78 -12.65
N ILE A 134 6.29 21.66 -13.91
CA ILE A 134 6.08 20.37 -14.53
C ILE A 134 7.47 19.74 -14.69
N PRO A 135 7.77 18.59 -14.08
CA PRO A 135 9.08 17.96 -14.17
C PRO A 135 9.51 17.77 -15.62
N GLU A 136 10.78 18.03 -15.94
CA GLU A 136 11.34 18.04 -17.28
C GLU A 136 11.12 16.72 -18.03
N ASP A 137 11.24 15.59 -17.34
CA ASP A 137 10.94 14.25 -17.85
C ASP A 137 9.47 14.07 -18.26
N LYS A 138 8.56 14.78 -17.60
CA LYS A 138 7.13 14.78 -17.92
C LYS A 138 6.79 15.79 -19.00
N PHE A 139 7.59 16.85 -19.15
CA PHE A 139 7.39 17.88 -20.17
C PHE A 139 7.57 17.32 -21.59
N GLU A 140 8.54 16.45 -21.80
CA GLU A 140 8.80 15.84 -23.11
C GLU A 140 7.67 14.89 -23.54
N LEU A 141 7.25 13.99 -22.64
CA LEU A 141 6.08 13.12 -22.87
C LEU A 141 4.80 13.93 -23.08
N TRP A 142 4.68 15.00 -22.37
CA TRP A 142 3.57 15.93 -22.40
C TRP A 142 3.53 16.73 -23.71
N SER A 143 4.66 17.20 -24.20
CA SER A 143 4.81 17.86 -25.51
C SER A 143 4.40 16.93 -26.64
N GLN A 144 4.72 15.65 -26.58
CA GLN A 144 4.29 14.64 -27.55
C GLN A 144 2.77 14.45 -27.54
N ILE A 145 2.17 14.25 -26.37
CA ILE A 145 0.72 14.10 -26.23
C ILE A 145 -0.03 15.33 -26.71
N ILE A 146 0.51 16.53 -26.45
CA ILE A 146 -0.08 17.78 -26.90
C ILE A 146 0.11 17.99 -28.40
N HIS A 147 1.28 17.65 -28.94
CA HIS A 147 1.56 17.71 -30.37
C HIS A 147 0.60 16.83 -31.18
N ASP A 148 0.39 15.59 -30.71
CA ASP A 148 -0.55 14.65 -31.31
C ASP A 148 -2.01 15.13 -31.24
N SER A 149 -2.36 16.00 -30.31
CA SER A 149 -3.70 16.60 -30.23
C SER A 149 -3.95 17.75 -31.24
N GLY A 150 -2.99 18.05 -32.11
CA GLY A 150 -3.20 18.83 -33.31
C GLY A 150 -3.14 20.37 -33.19
N ARG A 151 -2.71 20.95 -32.07
CA ARG A 151 -2.55 22.40 -31.94
C ARG A 151 -1.37 22.77 -31.04
N VAL A 152 -0.27 23.11 -31.66
CA VAL A 152 0.90 23.72 -31.00
C VAL A 152 0.75 25.24 -31.04
N GLY A 153 1.03 25.95 -29.97
CA GLY A 153 1.38 27.36 -30.02
C GLY A 153 0.29 28.39 -29.78
N GLN A 154 -0.66 28.08 -28.86
CA GLN A 154 -1.50 29.15 -28.31
C GLN A 154 -0.86 29.72 -27.04
N SER A 155 -0.75 31.02 -26.94
CA SER A 155 -0.38 31.75 -25.73
C SER A 155 -1.48 32.75 -25.36
N ILE A 156 -1.58 33.05 -24.10
CA ILE A 156 -2.46 34.12 -23.55
C ILE A 156 -1.65 34.98 -22.58
N ASP A 157 -1.97 36.27 -22.52
CA ASP A 157 -1.45 37.15 -21.51
C ASP A 157 -2.28 37.08 -20.24
N ILE A 158 -1.62 36.84 -19.12
CA ILE A 158 -2.23 36.90 -17.79
C ILE A 158 -1.38 37.84 -16.95
N ASN A 159 -1.91 39.02 -16.64
CA ASN A 159 -1.23 40.04 -15.85
C ASN A 159 0.13 40.52 -16.43
N GLY A 160 0.26 40.60 -17.75
CA GLY A 160 1.48 41.02 -18.42
C GLY A 160 2.51 39.91 -18.61
N ILE A 161 2.17 38.66 -18.32
CA ILE A 161 3.01 37.47 -18.52
C ILE A 161 2.36 36.60 -19.61
N GLU A 162 3.13 36.29 -20.66
CA GLU A 162 2.69 35.39 -21.73
C GLU A 162 2.82 33.93 -21.29
N HIS A 163 1.69 33.22 -21.22
CA HIS A 163 1.63 31.81 -20.82
C HIS A 163 1.26 30.93 -22.01
N ARG A 164 1.94 29.80 -22.15
CA ARG A 164 1.52 28.75 -23.09
C ARG A 164 0.25 28.08 -22.56
N VAL A 165 -0.71 27.87 -23.41
CA VAL A 165 -2.03 27.38 -22.98
C VAL A 165 -2.61 26.38 -23.94
N ARG A 166 -3.57 25.59 -23.42
CA ARG A 166 -4.43 24.69 -24.17
C ARG A 166 -5.89 24.98 -23.88
N ASN A 167 -6.70 24.99 -24.92
CA ASN A 167 -8.13 25.11 -24.76
C ASN A 167 -8.69 23.94 -23.94
N SER A 168 -9.35 24.26 -22.82
CA SER A 168 -9.76 23.24 -21.87
C SER A 168 -10.82 22.29 -22.46
N SER A 169 -11.77 22.80 -23.25
CA SER A 169 -12.81 21.96 -23.85
C SER A 169 -12.28 21.02 -24.93
N GLN A 170 -11.29 21.46 -25.70
CA GLN A 170 -10.63 20.63 -26.72
C GLN A 170 -9.78 19.54 -26.07
N TRP A 171 -9.03 19.90 -25.00
CA TRP A 171 -8.28 18.93 -24.23
C TRP A 171 -9.20 17.91 -23.55
N ASP A 172 -10.27 18.34 -22.92
CA ASP A 172 -11.21 17.45 -22.23
C ASP A 172 -11.90 16.48 -23.22
N LYS A 173 -12.16 16.93 -24.45
CA LYS A 173 -12.68 16.08 -25.55
C LYS A 173 -11.66 15.01 -25.97
N TYR A 174 -10.41 15.41 -26.17
CA TYR A 174 -9.29 14.51 -26.47
C TYR A 174 -9.07 13.52 -25.32
N TYR A 175 -8.97 14.01 -24.11
CA TYR A 175 -8.81 13.23 -22.89
C TYR A 175 -9.93 12.19 -22.72
N LYS A 176 -11.17 12.56 -22.96
CA LYS A 176 -12.30 11.64 -22.91
C LYS A 176 -12.13 10.50 -23.91
N LYS A 177 -11.76 10.81 -25.14
CA LYS A 177 -11.52 9.79 -26.18
C LYS A 177 -10.41 8.81 -25.78
N GLU A 178 -9.28 9.30 -25.29
CA GLU A 178 -8.16 8.45 -24.85
C GLU A 178 -8.55 7.55 -23.67
N LEU A 179 -9.45 7.99 -22.79
CA LEU A 179 -9.92 7.22 -21.65
C LEU A 179 -11.05 6.24 -21.93
N ASP A 180 -11.79 6.38 -23.02
CA ASP A 180 -12.96 5.54 -23.29
C ASP A 180 -12.56 4.07 -23.42
N GLU A 181 -11.47 3.76 -24.13
CA GLU A 181 -10.96 2.39 -24.24
C GLU A 181 -10.47 1.84 -22.89
N LEU A 182 -9.73 2.64 -22.12
CA LEU A 182 -9.29 2.26 -20.78
C LEU A 182 -10.46 2.04 -19.83
N THR A 183 -11.47 2.90 -19.91
CA THR A 183 -12.71 2.77 -19.11
C THR A 183 -13.44 1.48 -19.43
N ASN A 184 -13.56 1.12 -20.71
CA ASN A 184 -14.17 -0.12 -21.14
C ASN A 184 -13.36 -1.33 -20.69
N TYR A 185 -12.04 -1.28 -20.82
CA TYR A 185 -11.16 -2.34 -20.31
C TYR A 185 -11.36 -2.58 -18.82
N ILE A 186 -11.33 -1.51 -17.98
CA ILE A 186 -11.54 -1.63 -16.54
C ILE A 186 -12.91 -2.23 -16.22
N LYS A 187 -13.94 -1.87 -16.96
CA LYS A 187 -15.30 -2.42 -16.76
C LYS A 187 -15.38 -3.92 -17.09
N THR A 188 -14.77 -4.33 -18.20
CA THR A 188 -14.83 -5.73 -18.66
C THR A 188 -13.93 -6.66 -17.85
N HIS A 189 -12.86 -6.14 -17.24
CA HIS A 189 -11.90 -6.92 -16.44
C HIS A 189 -11.98 -6.59 -14.94
N GLN A 190 -13.13 -6.10 -14.48
CA GLN A 190 -13.29 -5.59 -13.12
C GLN A 190 -12.89 -6.60 -12.05
N ASP A 191 -13.33 -7.84 -12.16
CA ASP A 191 -13.09 -8.89 -11.16
C ASP A 191 -11.61 -9.31 -11.14
N GLU A 192 -10.99 -9.47 -12.30
CA GLU A 192 -9.57 -9.79 -12.42
C GLU A 192 -8.69 -8.68 -11.83
N LEU A 193 -8.99 -7.42 -12.18
CA LEU A 193 -8.27 -6.27 -11.67
C LEU A 193 -8.47 -6.09 -10.16
N LEU A 194 -9.66 -6.41 -9.64
CA LEU A 194 -9.95 -6.37 -8.22
C LEU A 194 -9.11 -7.37 -7.43
N ILE A 195 -9.00 -8.61 -7.93
CA ILE A 195 -8.18 -9.65 -7.33
C ILE A 195 -6.71 -9.21 -7.32
N LYS A 196 -6.19 -8.73 -8.46
CA LYS A 196 -4.80 -8.25 -8.58
C LYS A 196 -4.52 -7.06 -7.66
N LEU A 197 -5.46 -6.10 -7.59
CA LEU A 197 -5.33 -4.93 -6.72
C LEU A 197 -5.31 -5.33 -5.25
N ASN A 198 -6.23 -6.16 -4.81
CA ASN A 198 -6.30 -6.61 -3.43
C ASN A 198 -5.07 -7.45 -3.03
N LYS A 199 -4.53 -8.24 -3.96
CA LYS A 199 -3.25 -8.94 -3.76
C LYS A 199 -2.11 -7.96 -3.52
N LYS A 200 -2.00 -6.88 -4.32
CA LYS A 200 -0.96 -5.85 -4.13
C LYS A 200 -1.13 -5.10 -2.81
N LEU A 201 -2.35 -4.75 -2.43
CA LEU A 201 -2.63 -4.11 -1.15
C LEU A 201 -2.24 -5.02 0.03
N PHE A 202 -2.51 -6.31 -0.08
CA PHE A 202 -2.06 -7.29 0.92
C PHE A 202 -0.54 -7.41 0.95
N GLU A 203 0.14 -7.53 -0.21
CA GLU A 203 1.60 -7.62 -0.30
C GLU A 203 2.28 -6.40 0.34
N GLU A 204 1.80 -5.19 0.10
CA GLU A 204 2.32 -3.97 0.75
C GLU A 204 2.16 -4.02 2.27
N GLU A 205 0.97 -4.37 2.73
CA GLU A 205 0.68 -4.44 4.15
C GLU A 205 1.49 -5.55 4.84
N TRP A 206 1.61 -6.71 4.18
CA TRP A 206 2.45 -7.82 4.63
C TRP A 206 3.91 -7.41 4.75
N ASN A 207 4.48 -6.82 3.71
CA ASN A 207 5.89 -6.40 3.72
C ASN A 207 6.18 -5.34 4.78
N LYS A 208 5.21 -4.45 5.03
CA LYS A 208 5.34 -3.41 6.05
C LYS A 208 5.42 -3.97 7.47
N TYR A 209 4.68 -5.02 7.79
CA TYR A 209 4.52 -5.51 9.15
C TYR A 209 5.12 -6.89 9.41
N CYS A 210 5.16 -7.74 8.39
CA CYS A 210 5.47 -9.16 8.49
C CYS A 210 6.58 -9.58 7.51
N GLY A 211 7.37 -8.63 6.98
CA GLY A 211 8.54 -8.97 6.16
C GLY A 211 9.52 -9.86 6.93
N GLY A 212 10.25 -10.73 6.22
CA GLY A 212 11.15 -11.69 6.82
C GLY A 212 10.50 -13.07 7.07
N ASN A 213 11.10 -13.82 7.98
CA ASN A 213 10.69 -15.18 8.35
C ASN A 213 10.40 -15.29 9.86
N GLU A 214 10.07 -16.46 10.32
CA GLU A 214 9.70 -16.72 11.73
C GLU A 214 10.80 -16.32 12.72
N LEU A 215 12.06 -16.55 12.39
CA LEU A 215 13.19 -16.14 13.23
C LEU A 215 13.33 -14.61 13.31
N ASP A 216 13.08 -13.93 12.19
CA ASP A 216 13.08 -12.47 12.17
C ASP A 216 11.92 -11.92 13.02
N TRP A 217 10.76 -12.58 12.99
CA TRP A 217 9.60 -12.20 13.81
C TRP A 217 9.84 -12.41 15.29
N GLU A 218 10.50 -13.52 15.68
CA GLU A 218 10.90 -13.75 17.06
C GLU A 218 11.86 -12.65 17.54
N LEU A 219 12.88 -12.34 16.76
CA LEU A 219 13.83 -11.29 17.09
C LEU A 219 13.15 -9.92 17.21
N ASP A 220 12.28 -9.58 16.27
CA ASP A 220 11.53 -8.32 16.27
C ASP A 220 10.61 -8.17 17.48
N SER A 221 9.93 -9.26 17.86
CA SER A 221 8.90 -9.24 18.90
C SER A 221 9.41 -9.55 20.29
N LEU A 222 10.40 -10.45 20.41
CA LEU A 222 10.91 -10.96 21.69
C LEU A 222 12.33 -10.46 22.02
N ASN A 223 13.03 -9.85 21.07
CA ASN A 223 14.47 -9.49 21.15
C ASN A 223 15.39 -10.71 21.40
N LEU A 224 14.94 -11.90 21.05
CA LEU A 224 15.71 -13.14 21.16
C LEU A 224 15.16 -14.16 20.15
N TYR A 225 15.98 -15.18 19.85
CA TYR A 225 15.55 -16.34 19.06
C TYR A 225 15.04 -17.41 20.03
N PHE A 226 13.77 -17.74 19.93
CA PHE A 226 13.13 -18.75 20.78
C PHE A 226 13.20 -20.15 20.18
N SER A 227 12.91 -20.29 18.89
CA SER A 227 12.85 -21.59 18.21
C SER A 227 14.23 -22.12 17.87
N ALA A 228 15.07 -21.32 17.20
CA ALA A 228 16.43 -21.72 16.80
C ALA A 228 17.31 -20.48 16.51
N HIS A 229 18.57 -20.53 16.91
CA HIS A 229 19.50 -19.48 16.52
C HIS A 229 19.92 -19.64 15.03
N PRO A 230 20.01 -18.55 14.22
CA PRO A 230 20.40 -18.62 12.82
C PRO A 230 21.69 -19.38 12.57
N LEU A 231 22.66 -19.28 13.51
CA LEU A 231 23.94 -19.98 13.41
C LEU A 231 23.86 -21.47 13.74
N SER A 232 22.78 -21.99 14.30
CA SER A 232 22.65 -23.41 14.64
C SER A 232 22.83 -24.35 13.44
N LYS A 233 22.49 -23.88 12.24
CA LYS A 233 22.69 -24.62 10.98
C LYS A 233 24.12 -24.52 10.45
N VAL A 234 24.89 -23.52 10.85
CA VAL A 234 26.25 -23.24 10.35
C VAL A 234 27.29 -23.81 11.29
N ILE A 235 27.05 -23.79 12.60
CA ILE A 235 27.97 -24.29 13.65
C ILE A 235 28.47 -25.72 13.35
N PRO A 236 27.63 -26.71 12.94
CA PRO A 236 28.10 -28.04 12.62
C PRO A 236 29.06 -28.11 11.41
N GLN A 237 29.07 -27.07 10.58
CA GLN A 237 29.91 -26.99 9.37
C GLN A 237 31.23 -26.24 9.61
N LEU A 238 31.40 -25.63 10.79
CA LEU A 238 32.63 -24.97 11.12
C LEU A 238 33.70 -26.01 11.51
N PRO A 239 34.95 -25.90 10.98
CA PRO A 239 36.02 -26.76 11.40
C PRO A 239 36.29 -26.58 12.89
N VAL A 240 36.24 -27.67 13.65
CA VAL A 240 36.60 -27.67 15.06
C VAL A 240 38.12 -27.50 15.11
N HIS A 241 38.59 -26.28 15.25
CA HIS A 241 39.96 -26.03 15.62
C HIS A 241 40.05 -26.21 17.14
N ILE A 242 40.52 -27.38 17.57
CA ILE A 242 40.96 -27.66 18.94
C ILE A 242 42.37 -27.09 19.09
#